data_3bc45e7f738e4cbf07144acbcfcdbcb9
#
_entry.id   3bc45e7f738e4cbf07144acbcfcdbcb9
#
_cell.length_a   1.000
_cell.length_b   1.000
_cell.length_c   1.000
_cell.angle_alpha   90.00
_cell.angle_beta   90.00
_cell.angle_gamma   90.00
#
_symmetry.space_group_name_H-M   'P 1'
#
loop_
_entity.id
_entity.type
_entity.pdbx_description
1 polymer ?
#
loop_
_entity_poly.entity_id
_entity_poly.type
_entity_poly.pdbx_seq_one_letter_code
_entity_poly.pdbx_strand_id
1 'polypeptide(L)'
;MITGTIYNAGKMLEMTQKWEQKKSFGNILKKEELSPEEQQLKMYQEQLEREREGNEYSSIYAKIQSGQELSPAEEDKLRAKDPKMYMEYKADRMEQEAYEKKLKNCKTKEEAERLHVNRMNGKLSELKSIVNYPNIPKSEKLKEAQRILGDTTKTAQIFHTFTKSAEFKELPTEEEVMEAKQAEAQLREEQLVGGADENLEVNAESDNETQVVPNKSEGENIVDNAGNTMKDTQHSVAFETEKKVLEEMYELEKKYFGESKKAVKIDVSL
;
A
#
# COMPACT_ATOMS: atom_id res chain seq x y z
N MET A 1 -78.67 40.01 -25.85
CA MET A 1 -77.22 39.63 -26.05
C MET A 1 -76.37 40.23 -24.91
N ILE A 2 -76.42 39.66 -23.67
CA ILE A 2 -75.60 40.17 -22.50
C ILE A 2 -74.82 39.04 -21.85
N THR A 3 -74.87 37.82 -22.36
CA THR A 3 -74.24 36.67 -21.74
C THR A 3 -72.72 36.53 -22.02
N GLY A 4 -72.21 37.17 -23.09
CA GLY A 4 -70.78 37.09 -23.43
C GLY A 4 -69.87 37.98 -22.59
N THR A 5 -70.37 39.05 -22.01
CA THR A 5 -69.56 40.03 -21.27
C THR A 5 -69.29 39.54 -19.84
N ILE A 6 -70.20 38.81 -19.21
CA ILE A 6 -70.04 38.26 -17.85
C ILE A 6 -69.04 37.06 -17.86
N TYR A 7 -69.02 36.25 -18.92
CA TYR A 7 -68.08 35.14 -19.07
C TYR A 7 -66.64 35.64 -19.22
N ASN A 8 -66.44 36.74 -19.94
CA ASN A 8 -65.11 37.36 -20.08
C ASN A 8 -64.61 38.02 -18.78
N ALA A 9 -65.53 38.64 -18.00
CA ALA A 9 -65.17 39.25 -16.71
C ALA A 9 -64.76 38.20 -15.70
N GLY A 10 -65.42 37.04 -15.61
CA GLY A 10 -65.04 35.92 -14.75
C GLY A 10 -63.66 35.32 -15.08
N LYS A 11 -63.41 35.16 -16.36
CA LYS A 11 -62.11 34.63 -16.86
C LYS A 11 -60.95 35.60 -16.62
N MET A 12 -61.25 36.90 -16.72
CA MET A 12 -60.28 37.95 -16.40
C MET A 12 -59.95 38.01 -14.91
N LEU A 13 -60.97 37.84 -14.03
CA LEU A 13 -60.78 37.78 -12.60
C LEU A 13 -59.93 36.55 -12.19
N GLU A 14 -60.19 35.41 -12.79
CA GLU A 14 -59.44 34.18 -12.55
C GLU A 14 -57.97 34.30 -13.03
N MET A 15 -57.74 34.95 -14.13
CA MET A 15 -56.37 35.24 -14.62
C MET A 15 -55.63 36.22 -13.71
N THR A 16 -56.29 37.24 -13.20
CA THR A 16 -55.69 38.19 -12.24
C THR A 16 -55.34 37.51 -10.92
N GLN A 17 -56.25 36.69 -10.38
CA GLN A 17 -55.96 35.91 -9.17
C GLN A 17 -54.77 34.94 -9.36
N LYS A 18 -54.70 34.24 -10.49
CA LYS A 18 -53.56 33.39 -10.83
C LYS A 18 -52.26 34.19 -10.99
N TRP A 19 -52.35 35.39 -11.50
CA TRP A 19 -51.21 36.31 -11.62
C TRP A 19 -50.70 36.84 -10.28
N GLU A 20 -51.64 37.21 -9.39
CA GLU A 20 -51.32 37.59 -8.02
C GLU A 20 -50.73 36.44 -7.19
N GLN A 21 -51.28 35.23 -7.34
CA GLN A 21 -50.67 34.05 -6.73
C GLN A 21 -49.24 33.79 -7.25
N LYS A 22 -49.02 33.90 -8.55
CA LYS A 22 -47.66 33.77 -9.13
C LYS A 22 -46.73 34.88 -8.64
N LYS A 23 -47.23 36.09 -8.43
CA LYS A 23 -46.48 37.24 -7.93
C LYS A 23 -46.11 37.08 -6.45
N SER A 24 -47.00 36.54 -5.65
CA SER A 24 -46.73 36.22 -4.23
C SER A 24 -45.75 35.06 -4.13
N PHE A 25 -45.86 34.02 -4.96
CA PHE A 25 -44.86 32.93 -5.05
C PHE A 25 -43.51 33.45 -5.54
N GLY A 26 -43.47 34.36 -6.50
CA GLY A 26 -42.23 34.96 -6.99
C GLY A 26 -41.54 35.85 -5.94
N ASN A 27 -42.27 36.43 -5.03
CA ASN A 27 -41.70 37.17 -3.90
C ASN A 27 -41.15 36.28 -2.77
N ILE A 28 -41.70 35.08 -2.59
CA ILE A 28 -41.16 34.09 -1.66
C ILE A 28 -39.80 33.54 -2.17
N LEU A 29 -39.57 33.57 -3.48
CA LEU A 29 -38.29 33.16 -4.10
C LEU A 29 -37.30 34.35 -4.27
N LYS A 30 -37.66 35.56 -3.89
CA LYS A 30 -36.65 36.61 -3.74
C LYS A 30 -35.77 36.21 -2.55
N LYS A 31 -34.61 35.65 -2.86
CA LYS A 31 -33.49 35.54 -1.97
C LYS A 31 -33.39 36.88 -1.22
N GLU A 32 -33.58 36.91 0.09
CA GLU A 32 -33.32 38.10 0.90
C GLU A 32 -31.96 38.64 0.48
N GLU A 33 -31.93 39.84 -0.09
CA GLU A 33 -30.68 40.51 -0.42
C GLU A 33 -30.01 40.83 0.91
N LEU A 34 -29.05 39.99 1.29
CA LEU A 34 -28.24 40.19 2.48
C LEU A 34 -27.63 41.59 2.43
N SER A 35 -27.60 42.28 3.55
CA SER A 35 -26.94 43.58 3.66
C SER A 35 -25.47 43.45 3.21
N PRO A 36 -24.81 44.51 2.75
CA PRO A 36 -23.40 44.46 2.35
C PRO A 36 -22.49 43.90 3.45
N GLU A 37 -22.80 44.14 4.71
CA GLU A 37 -22.08 43.64 5.87
C GLU A 37 -22.30 42.12 6.05
N GLU A 38 -23.52 41.65 5.89
CA GLU A 38 -23.82 40.19 5.93
C GLU A 38 -23.23 39.44 4.76
N GLN A 39 -23.17 40.05 3.57
CA GLN A 39 -22.47 39.48 2.42
C GLN A 39 -20.96 39.35 2.69
N GLN A 40 -20.36 40.35 3.28
CA GLN A 40 -18.96 40.34 3.66
C GLN A 40 -18.67 39.25 4.71
N LEU A 41 -19.50 39.19 5.76
CA LEU A 41 -19.38 38.17 6.81
C LEU A 41 -19.50 36.76 6.23
N LYS A 42 -20.45 36.54 5.33
CA LYS A 42 -20.63 35.25 4.64
C LYS A 42 -19.41 34.88 3.77
N MET A 43 -18.85 35.84 3.05
CA MET A 43 -17.65 35.63 2.29
C MET A 43 -16.44 35.22 3.17
N TYR A 44 -16.28 35.89 4.33
CA TYR A 44 -15.25 35.54 5.29
C TYR A 44 -15.47 34.14 5.88
N GLN A 45 -16.69 33.77 6.20
CA GLN A 45 -17.04 32.45 6.71
C GLN A 45 -16.72 31.37 5.65
N GLU A 46 -17.15 31.60 4.41
CA GLU A 46 -16.85 30.68 3.30
C GLU A 46 -15.34 30.57 2.99
N GLN A 47 -14.59 31.65 3.20
CA GLN A 47 -13.14 31.63 3.06
C GLN A 47 -12.47 30.82 4.16
N LEU A 48 -12.85 31.02 5.42
CA LEU A 48 -12.36 30.28 6.57
C LEU A 48 -12.68 28.78 6.44
N GLU A 49 -13.87 28.46 5.96
CA GLU A 49 -14.28 27.07 5.75
C GLU A 49 -13.43 26.39 4.66
N ARG A 50 -13.20 27.09 3.54
CA ARG A 50 -12.28 26.62 2.48
C ARG A 50 -10.84 26.45 2.96
N GLU A 51 -10.33 27.36 3.78
CA GLU A 51 -9.00 27.25 4.38
C GLU A 51 -8.91 26.06 5.35
N ARG A 52 -9.93 25.84 6.18
CA ARG A 52 -10.01 24.67 7.06
C ARG A 52 -10.02 23.36 6.28
N GLU A 53 -10.88 23.26 5.27
CA GLU A 53 -10.94 22.08 4.40
C GLU A 53 -9.61 21.86 3.67
N GLY A 54 -8.96 22.94 3.20
CA GLY A 54 -7.64 22.87 2.57
C GLY A 54 -6.56 22.36 3.51
N ASN A 55 -6.55 22.84 4.75
CA ASN A 55 -5.60 22.41 5.78
C ASN A 55 -5.82 20.95 6.21
N GLU A 56 -7.07 20.54 6.41
CA GLU A 56 -7.42 19.16 6.73
C GLU A 56 -6.99 18.21 5.62
N TYR A 57 -7.24 18.56 4.36
CA TYR A 57 -6.84 17.76 3.22
C TYR A 57 -5.32 17.68 3.07
N SER A 58 -4.63 18.79 3.30
CA SER A 58 -3.16 18.81 3.33
C SER A 58 -2.60 17.89 4.43
N SER A 59 -3.26 17.85 5.59
CA SER A 59 -2.91 16.94 6.68
C SER A 59 -3.09 15.46 6.30
N ILE A 60 -4.21 15.13 5.64
CA ILE A 60 -4.46 13.77 5.13
C ILE A 60 -3.37 13.36 4.14
N TYR A 61 -3.01 14.26 3.21
CA TYR A 61 -1.91 14.00 2.27
C TYR A 61 -0.58 13.77 2.98
N ALA A 62 -0.25 14.60 3.97
CA ALA A 62 0.98 14.45 4.74
C ALA A 62 1.05 13.10 5.48
N LYS A 63 -0.08 12.61 5.99
CA LYS A 63 -0.15 11.28 6.61
C LYS A 63 0.10 10.16 5.60
N ILE A 64 -0.52 10.22 4.41
CA ILE A 64 -0.28 9.23 3.35
C ILE A 64 1.20 9.22 2.96
N GLN A 65 1.81 10.40 2.76
CA GLN A 65 3.23 10.53 2.41
C GLN A 65 4.18 9.99 3.48
N SER A 66 3.79 10.10 4.75
CA SER A 66 4.58 9.56 5.88
C SER A 66 4.28 8.09 6.19
N GLY A 67 3.40 7.44 5.42
CA GLY A 67 2.97 6.06 5.66
C GLY A 67 2.09 5.88 6.90
N GLN A 68 1.51 6.97 7.43
CA GLN A 68 0.62 6.91 8.59
C GLN A 68 -0.78 6.47 8.18
N GLU A 69 -1.47 5.84 9.13
CA GLU A 69 -2.85 5.41 8.92
C GLU A 69 -3.82 6.59 9.04
N LEU A 70 -4.81 6.60 8.17
CA LEU A 70 -5.90 7.55 8.23
C LEU A 70 -6.96 7.06 9.21
N SER A 71 -7.58 8.01 9.92
CA SER A 71 -8.79 7.72 10.69
C SER A 71 -9.98 7.48 9.74
N PRO A 72 -11.04 6.77 10.17
CA PRO A 72 -12.22 6.54 9.34
C PRO A 72 -12.84 7.83 8.79
N ALA A 73 -12.84 8.91 9.58
CA ALA A 73 -13.36 10.23 9.15
C ALA A 73 -12.46 10.86 8.06
N GLU A 74 -11.15 10.68 8.13
CA GLU A 74 -10.22 11.15 7.11
C GLU A 74 -10.33 10.31 5.82
N GLU A 75 -10.56 9.00 5.94
CA GLU A 75 -10.83 8.13 4.80
C GLU A 75 -12.11 8.55 4.05
N ASP A 76 -13.19 8.87 4.77
CA ASP A 76 -14.44 9.35 4.16
C ASP A 76 -14.24 10.69 3.45
N LYS A 77 -13.47 11.61 4.05
CA LYS A 77 -13.11 12.90 3.43
C LYS A 77 -12.27 12.68 2.17
N LEU A 78 -11.27 11.80 2.23
CA LEU A 78 -10.42 11.48 1.09
C LEU A 78 -11.25 10.87 -0.05
N ARG A 79 -12.14 9.91 0.28
CA ARG A 79 -13.03 9.26 -0.68
C ARG A 79 -13.96 10.25 -1.38
N ALA A 80 -14.50 11.23 -0.64
CA ALA A 80 -15.39 12.25 -1.19
C ALA A 80 -14.66 13.24 -2.12
N LYS A 81 -13.40 13.60 -1.79
CA LYS A 81 -12.64 14.64 -2.51
C LYS A 81 -11.74 14.10 -3.60
N ASP A 82 -11.08 12.98 -3.37
CA ASP A 82 -10.19 12.31 -4.33
C ASP A 82 -10.39 10.78 -4.28
N PRO A 83 -11.41 10.27 -5.01
CA PRO A 83 -11.71 8.84 -5.04
C PRO A 83 -10.55 7.99 -5.57
N LYS A 84 -9.75 8.54 -6.51
CA LYS A 84 -8.60 7.84 -7.09
C LYS A 84 -7.53 7.60 -6.01
N MET A 85 -7.13 8.66 -5.32
CA MET A 85 -6.16 8.59 -4.21
C MET A 85 -6.66 7.68 -3.07
N TYR A 86 -7.96 7.70 -2.78
CA TYR A 86 -8.55 6.78 -1.80
C TYR A 86 -8.38 5.31 -2.20
N MET A 87 -8.64 4.98 -3.47
CA MET A 87 -8.46 3.61 -3.97
C MET A 87 -7.00 3.17 -3.93
N GLU A 88 -6.07 4.05 -4.28
CA GLU A 88 -4.63 3.80 -4.21
C GLU A 88 -4.19 3.59 -2.75
N TYR A 89 -4.62 4.45 -1.83
CA TYR A 89 -4.35 4.28 -0.39
C TYR A 89 -4.88 2.93 0.14
N LYS A 90 -6.09 2.54 -0.25
CA LYS A 90 -6.66 1.24 0.15
C LYS A 90 -5.88 0.06 -0.43
N ALA A 91 -5.44 0.16 -1.68
CA ALA A 91 -4.61 -0.87 -2.30
C ALA A 91 -3.27 -1.03 -1.54
N ASP A 92 -2.59 0.08 -1.23
CA ASP A 92 -1.36 0.07 -0.45
C ASP A 92 -1.57 -0.57 0.95
N ARG A 93 -2.67 -0.24 1.63
CA ARG A 93 -3.02 -0.85 2.92
C ARG A 93 -3.22 -2.36 2.81
N MET A 94 -3.95 -2.82 1.80
CA MET A 94 -4.14 -4.25 1.55
C MET A 94 -2.83 -4.97 1.25
N GLU A 95 -1.93 -4.33 0.50
CA GLU A 95 -0.59 -4.87 0.24
C GLU A 95 0.27 -4.93 1.51
N GLN A 96 0.19 -3.92 2.38
CA GLN A 96 0.88 -3.91 3.68
C GLN A 96 0.39 -5.04 4.58
N GLU A 97 -0.93 -5.21 4.72
CA GLU A 97 -1.52 -6.32 5.49
C GLU A 97 -1.15 -7.70 4.93
N ALA A 98 -1.14 -7.84 3.59
CA ALA A 98 -0.70 -9.07 2.94
C ALA A 98 0.79 -9.35 3.19
N TYR A 99 1.61 -8.29 3.22
CA TYR A 99 3.02 -8.38 3.54
C TYR A 99 3.25 -8.81 5.01
N GLU A 100 2.55 -8.20 5.97
CA GLU A 100 2.60 -8.62 7.38
C GLU A 100 2.24 -10.10 7.57
N LYS A 101 1.17 -10.55 6.89
CA LYS A 101 0.77 -11.97 6.92
C LYS A 101 1.85 -12.88 6.34
N LYS A 102 2.51 -12.46 5.26
CA LYS A 102 3.60 -13.23 4.66
C LYS A 102 4.81 -13.30 5.60
N LEU A 103 5.17 -12.20 6.27
CA LEU A 103 6.25 -12.19 7.27
C LEU A 103 5.98 -13.19 8.41
N LYS A 104 4.76 -13.19 8.95
CA LYS A 104 4.36 -14.13 10.02
C LYS A 104 4.35 -15.60 9.57
N ASN A 105 4.24 -15.86 8.27
CA ASN A 105 4.25 -17.21 7.71
C ASN A 105 5.64 -17.67 7.27
N CYS A 106 6.66 -16.84 7.36
CA CYS A 106 8.03 -17.21 7.06
C CYS A 106 8.51 -18.28 8.05
N LYS A 107 9.26 -19.25 7.55
CA LYS A 107 9.76 -20.38 8.34
C LYS A 107 11.18 -20.16 8.83
N THR A 108 11.92 -19.25 8.21
CA THR A 108 13.30 -18.94 8.55
C THR A 108 13.51 -17.42 8.58
N LYS A 109 14.54 -16.98 9.28
CA LYS A 109 14.93 -15.56 9.34
C LYS A 109 15.30 -15.05 7.95
N GLU A 110 16.07 -15.84 7.21
CA GLU A 110 16.54 -15.48 5.87
C GLU A 110 15.38 -15.39 4.86
N GLU A 111 14.35 -16.22 5.01
CA GLU A 111 13.14 -16.12 4.18
C GLU A 111 12.43 -14.76 4.41
N ALA A 112 12.31 -14.33 5.66
CA ALA A 112 11.71 -13.03 6.00
C ALA A 112 12.54 -11.87 5.46
N GLU A 113 13.86 -11.93 5.57
CA GLU A 113 14.78 -10.92 5.03
C GLU A 113 14.72 -10.85 3.50
N ARG A 114 14.72 -12.00 2.82
CA ARG A 114 14.56 -12.05 1.35
C ARG A 114 13.21 -11.48 0.91
N LEU A 115 12.14 -11.79 1.65
CA LEU A 115 10.82 -11.25 1.38
C LEU A 115 10.83 -9.71 1.48
N HIS A 116 11.49 -9.17 2.51
CA HIS A 116 11.63 -7.73 2.71
C HIS A 116 12.43 -7.06 1.59
N VAL A 117 13.62 -7.58 1.29
CA VAL A 117 14.50 -7.07 0.22
C VAL A 117 13.79 -7.08 -1.15
N ASN A 118 13.09 -8.18 -1.46
CA ASN A 118 12.35 -8.28 -2.71
C ASN A 118 11.23 -7.23 -2.80
N ARG A 119 10.51 -6.97 -1.70
CA ARG A 119 9.49 -5.93 -1.68
C ARG A 119 10.08 -4.54 -1.85
N MET A 120 11.17 -4.23 -1.15
CA MET A 120 11.88 -2.94 -1.27
C MET A 120 12.37 -2.68 -2.70
N ASN A 121 13.01 -3.68 -3.32
CA ASN A 121 13.46 -3.60 -4.70
C ASN A 121 12.29 -3.46 -5.70
N GLY A 122 11.16 -4.12 -5.43
CA GLY A 122 9.94 -3.97 -6.21
C GLY A 122 9.42 -2.53 -6.20
N LYS A 123 9.33 -1.91 -5.02
CA LYS A 123 8.90 -0.50 -4.87
C LYS A 123 9.88 0.49 -5.52
N LEU A 124 11.17 0.24 -5.41
CA LEU A 124 12.18 1.04 -6.12
C LEU A 124 12.03 0.94 -7.65
N SER A 125 11.77 -0.26 -8.17
CA SER A 125 11.53 -0.46 -9.60
C SER A 125 10.26 0.24 -10.08
N GLU A 126 9.18 0.19 -9.28
CA GLU A 126 7.93 0.91 -9.52
C GLU A 126 8.18 2.42 -9.60
N LEU A 127 8.91 2.99 -8.63
CA LEU A 127 9.28 4.40 -8.63
C LEU A 127 10.10 4.79 -9.87
N LYS A 128 11.12 3.99 -10.21
CA LYS A 128 11.93 4.22 -11.43
C LYS A 128 11.07 4.20 -12.70
N SER A 129 10.11 3.31 -12.78
CA SER A 129 9.18 3.22 -13.91
C SER A 129 8.35 4.50 -14.05
N ILE A 130 7.77 4.99 -12.96
CA ILE A 130 6.94 6.20 -12.96
C ILE A 130 7.75 7.45 -13.32
N VAL A 131 8.91 7.60 -12.70
CA VAL A 131 9.80 8.75 -12.95
C VAL A 131 10.22 8.83 -14.43
N ASN A 132 10.55 7.69 -15.02
CA ASN A 132 11.02 7.62 -16.41
C ASN A 132 9.90 7.63 -17.45
N TYR A 133 8.63 7.48 -17.05
CA TYR A 133 7.52 7.44 -18.01
C TYR A 133 7.22 8.84 -18.58
N PRO A 134 7.36 9.06 -19.90
CA PRO A 134 7.34 10.41 -20.48
C PRO A 134 5.96 11.07 -20.45
N ASN A 135 4.88 10.28 -20.47
CA ASN A 135 3.52 10.77 -20.65
C ASN A 135 2.84 11.23 -19.35
N ILE A 136 3.46 11.04 -18.20
CA ILE A 136 2.90 11.46 -16.90
C ILE A 136 3.38 12.88 -16.59
N PRO A 137 2.47 13.83 -16.24
CA PRO A 137 2.84 15.18 -15.81
C PRO A 137 3.73 15.16 -14.55
N LYS A 138 4.65 16.13 -14.42
CA LYS A 138 5.56 16.21 -13.26
C LYS A 138 4.84 16.24 -11.91
N SER A 139 3.70 16.94 -11.84
CA SER A 139 2.91 17.05 -10.60
C SER A 139 2.32 15.70 -10.18
N GLU A 140 1.89 14.87 -11.13
CA GLU A 140 1.38 13.52 -10.85
C GLU A 140 2.51 12.57 -10.49
N LYS A 141 3.64 12.64 -11.21
CA LYS A 141 4.86 11.88 -10.84
C LYS A 141 5.29 12.16 -9.42
N LEU A 142 5.27 13.43 -9.00
CA LEU A 142 5.66 13.80 -7.64
C LEU A 142 4.71 13.19 -6.60
N LYS A 143 3.40 13.31 -6.82
CA LYS A 143 2.40 12.72 -5.90
C LYS A 143 2.60 11.21 -5.76
N GLU A 144 2.77 10.54 -6.88
CA GLU A 144 2.94 9.10 -6.93
C GLU A 144 4.26 8.65 -6.28
N ALA A 145 5.35 9.38 -6.56
CA ALA A 145 6.64 9.14 -5.93
C ALA A 145 6.57 9.28 -4.41
N GLN A 146 5.89 10.31 -3.91
CA GLN A 146 5.70 10.53 -2.48
C GLN A 146 4.83 9.44 -1.84
N ARG A 147 3.79 8.96 -2.54
CA ARG A 147 2.97 7.84 -2.08
C ARG A 147 3.79 6.56 -1.96
N ILE A 148 4.56 6.22 -2.99
CA ILE A 148 5.43 5.03 -2.98
C ILE A 148 6.47 5.12 -1.88
N LEU A 149 7.07 6.29 -1.67
CA LEU A 149 8.03 6.50 -0.59
C LEU A 149 7.38 6.30 0.79
N GLY A 150 6.15 6.81 0.99
CA GLY A 150 5.37 6.59 2.20
C GLY A 150 5.08 5.11 2.46
N ASP A 151 4.64 4.37 1.44
CA ASP A 151 4.40 2.91 1.53
C ASP A 151 5.71 2.15 1.81
N THR A 152 6.81 2.55 1.19
CA THR A 152 8.13 1.96 1.43
C THR A 152 8.59 2.17 2.86
N THR A 153 8.44 3.39 3.38
CA THR A 153 8.75 3.73 4.79
C THR A 153 7.90 2.90 5.76
N LYS A 154 6.61 2.74 5.47
CA LYS A 154 5.72 1.90 6.29
C LYS A 154 6.13 0.43 6.21
N THR A 155 6.49 -0.06 5.04
CA THR A 155 7.00 -1.43 4.84
C THR A 155 8.25 -1.68 5.69
N ALA A 156 9.20 -0.73 5.71
CA ALA A 156 10.37 -0.78 6.55
C ALA A 156 10.01 -0.83 8.05
N GLN A 157 9.10 0.03 8.50
CA GLN A 157 8.61 0.02 9.89
C GLN A 157 7.98 -1.31 10.29
N ILE A 158 7.17 -1.91 9.41
CA ILE A 158 6.57 -3.24 9.64
C ILE A 158 7.66 -4.28 9.83
N PHE A 159 8.67 -4.31 8.96
CA PHE A 159 9.79 -5.24 9.07
C PHE A 159 10.58 -5.03 10.35
N HIS A 160 10.94 -3.81 10.70
CA HIS A 160 11.63 -3.49 11.95
C HIS A 160 10.84 -3.90 13.20
N THR A 161 9.51 -3.74 13.16
CA THR A 161 8.65 -4.19 14.25
C THR A 161 8.64 -5.71 14.33
N PHE A 162 8.58 -6.39 13.19
CA PHE A 162 8.60 -7.84 13.11
C PHE A 162 9.94 -8.41 13.61
N THR A 163 11.09 -7.86 13.22
CA THR A 163 12.42 -8.31 13.65
C THR A 163 12.66 -8.14 15.14
N LYS A 164 11.98 -7.20 15.78
CA LYS A 164 12.01 -7.00 17.24
C LYS A 164 11.05 -7.93 17.98
N SER A 165 10.11 -8.57 17.30
CA SER A 165 9.10 -9.45 17.91
C SER A 165 9.72 -10.76 18.43
N ALA A 166 9.02 -11.41 19.36
CA ALA A 166 9.38 -12.74 19.83
C ALA A 166 9.27 -13.77 18.69
N GLU A 167 8.28 -13.62 17.84
CA GLU A 167 8.04 -14.52 16.70
C GLU A 167 9.27 -14.62 15.78
N PHE A 168 9.90 -13.49 15.43
CA PHE A 168 11.11 -13.50 14.60
C PHE A 168 12.33 -14.11 15.33
N LYS A 169 12.46 -13.87 16.64
CA LYS A 169 13.59 -14.40 17.43
C LYS A 169 13.55 -15.92 17.54
N GLU A 170 12.33 -16.48 17.57
CA GLU A 170 12.09 -17.92 17.65
C GLU A 170 12.22 -18.61 16.28
N LEU A 171 12.24 -17.87 15.17
CA LEU A 171 12.45 -18.47 13.85
C LEU A 171 13.86 -19.08 13.78
N PRO A 172 13.98 -20.32 13.27
CA PRO A 172 15.28 -20.92 12.99
C PRO A 172 15.95 -20.22 11.82
N THR A 173 17.25 -20.34 11.73
CA THR A 173 18.01 -20.00 10.52
C THR A 173 17.89 -21.11 9.47
N GLU A 174 18.14 -20.81 8.18
CA GLU A 174 18.18 -21.83 7.14
C GLU A 174 19.23 -22.90 7.43
N GLU A 175 20.35 -22.50 8.03
CA GLU A 175 21.42 -23.40 8.44
C GLU A 175 20.93 -24.40 9.49
N GLU A 176 20.26 -23.93 10.56
CA GLU A 176 19.66 -24.78 11.59
C GLU A 176 18.62 -25.76 11.02
N VAL A 177 17.81 -25.32 10.06
CA VAL A 177 16.82 -26.19 9.39
C VAL A 177 17.51 -27.23 8.53
N MET A 178 18.60 -26.87 7.84
CA MET A 178 19.37 -27.81 7.02
C MET A 178 20.11 -28.85 7.90
N GLU A 179 20.71 -28.42 9.02
CA GLU A 179 21.36 -29.33 9.98
C GLU A 179 20.33 -30.30 10.58
N ALA A 180 19.16 -29.80 10.99
CA ALA A 180 18.09 -30.65 11.50
C ALA A 180 17.61 -31.69 10.50
N LYS A 181 17.47 -31.33 9.23
CA LYS A 181 17.10 -32.27 8.14
C LYS A 181 18.19 -33.31 7.86
N GLN A 182 19.45 -32.90 7.93
CA GLN A 182 20.58 -33.82 7.76
C GLN A 182 20.65 -34.84 8.92
N ALA A 183 20.46 -34.37 10.15
CA ALA A 183 20.41 -35.24 11.31
C ALA A 183 19.23 -36.23 11.25
N GLU A 184 18.05 -35.77 10.80
CA GLU A 184 16.88 -36.64 10.61
C GLU A 184 17.13 -37.67 9.50
N ALA A 185 17.78 -37.27 8.40
CA ALA A 185 18.13 -38.20 7.32
C ALA A 185 19.11 -39.27 7.80
N GLN A 186 20.13 -38.89 8.59
CA GLN A 186 21.11 -39.83 9.15
C GLN A 186 20.44 -40.83 10.11
N LEU A 187 19.58 -40.37 10.99
CA LEU A 187 18.80 -41.23 11.90
C LEU A 187 17.91 -42.21 11.13
N ARG A 188 17.36 -41.80 10.00
CA ARG A 188 16.51 -42.63 9.15
C ARG A 188 17.34 -43.70 8.42
N GLU A 189 18.56 -43.36 7.96
CA GLU A 189 19.50 -44.32 7.39
C GLU A 189 19.97 -45.33 8.44
N GLU A 190 20.32 -44.91 9.66
CA GLU A 190 20.70 -45.84 10.74
C GLU A 190 19.56 -46.80 11.11
N GLN A 191 18.31 -46.34 11.10
CA GLN A 191 17.15 -47.20 11.34
C GLN A 191 16.92 -48.25 10.22
N LEU A 192 17.25 -47.88 8.97
CA LEU A 192 17.14 -48.79 7.83
C LEU A 192 18.28 -49.85 7.81
N VAL A 193 19.49 -49.49 8.26
CA VAL A 193 20.61 -50.39 8.35
C VAL A 193 20.54 -51.31 9.59
N GLY A 194 20.00 -50.82 10.71
CA GLY A 194 19.82 -51.60 11.95
C GLY A 194 18.67 -52.63 11.90
N GLY A 195 17.82 -52.62 10.85
CA GLY A 195 16.73 -53.57 10.67
C GLY A 195 17.00 -54.76 9.75
N ALA A 196 18.25 -54.92 9.23
CA ALA A 196 18.57 -55.92 8.22
C ALA A 196 19.35 -57.13 8.78
N ASP A 197 19.06 -57.55 10.01
CA ASP A 197 19.58 -58.81 10.51
C ASP A 197 18.50 -59.59 11.26
N GLU A 198 17.59 -60.18 10.49
CA GLU A 198 16.91 -61.45 10.75
C GLU A 198 15.91 -61.78 9.63
N ASN A 199 16.26 -62.81 8.87
CA ASN A 199 15.38 -63.69 8.06
C ASN A 199 14.47 -63.09 7.02
N LEU A 200 14.74 -63.41 5.77
CA LEU A 200 13.82 -64.24 4.98
C LEU A 200 14.42 -64.60 3.60
N GLU A 201 14.60 -65.89 3.44
CA GLU A 201 14.77 -66.55 2.15
C GLU A 201 13.52 -66.42 1.26
N VAL A 202 13.79 -66.36 -0.03
CA VAL A 202 13.01 -66.92 -1.17
C VAL A 202 11.74 -66.16 -1.58
N ASN A 203 11.72 -65.53 -2.72
CA ASN A 203 11.25 -66.06 -4.01
C ASN A 203 11.34 -65.02 -5.13
N ALA A 204 11.77 -65.58 -6.27
CA ALA A 204 11.92 -64.93 -7.54
C ALA A 204 10.54 -64.64 -8.22
N GLU A 205 10.67 -63.80 -9.25
CA GLU A 205 9.75 -63.59 -10.39
C GLU A 205 8.62 -62.57 -10.24
N SER A 206 8.75 -61.48 -10.88
CA SER A 206 7.99 -61.14 -12.09
C SER A 206 8.24 -59.71 -12.56
N ASP A 207 8.49 -59.58 -13.83
CA ASP A 207 8.61 -58.42 -14.69
C ASP A 207 7.55 -57.31 -14.43
N ASN A 208 7.97 -56.04 -14.41
CA ASN A 208 7.29 -55.07 -15.22
C ASN A 208 8.13 -53.81 -15.46
N GLU A 209 8.44 -53.60 -16.73
CA GLU A 209 9.00 -52.35 -17.26
C GLU A 209 8.02 -51.18 -17.02
N THR A 210 8.55 -50.11 -16.45
CA THR A 210 7.94 -48.79 -16.65
C THR A 210 9.04 -47.75 -16.81
N GLN A 211 9.14 -47.25 -18.01
CA GLN A 211 10.02 -46.21 -18.46
C GLN A 211 9.87 -44.92 -17.60
N VAL A 212 10.98 -44.49 -17.03
CA VAL A 212 11.09 -43.16 -16.43
C VAL A 212 11.90 -42.27 -17.37
N VAL A 213 11.27 -41.24 -17.90
CA VAL A 213 11.90 -40.22 -18.72
C VAL A 213 12.60 -39.23 -17.78
N PRO A 214 13.87 -38.93 -17.93
CA PRO A 214 14.54 -37.94 -17.11
C PRO A 214 14.28 -36.54 -17.67
N ASN A 215 13.60 -35.72 -16.89
CA ASN A 215 13.48 -34.31 -17.19
C ASN A 215 14.72 -33.57 -16.64
N LYS A 216 15.51 -33.10 -17.56
CA LYS A 216 16.77 -32.38 -17.35
C LYS A 216 16.44 -30.91 -17.15
N SER A 217 16.49 -30.39 -15.94
CA SER A 217 16.54 -28.95 -15.69
C SER A 217 17.99 -28.60 -15.31
N GLU A 218 18.60 -27.84 -16.17
CA GLU A 218 19.92 -27.26 -15.97
C GLU A 218 19.85 -26.23 -14.84
N GLY A 219 20.48 -26.54 -13.70
CA GLY A 219 20.75 -25.61 -12.63
C GLY A 219 22.21 -25.19 -12.72
N GLU A 220 22.46 -23.94 -13.00
CA GLU A 220 23.78 -23.34 -12.97
C GLU A 220 24.35 -23.40 -11.55
N ASN A 221 25.44 -24.15 -11.39
CA ASN A 221 26.29 -24.16 -10.21
C ASN A 221 27.09 -22.87 -10.16
N ILE A 222 26.73 -21.97 -9.24
CA ILE A 222 27.67 -20.93 -8.76
C ILE A 222 28.30 -21.49 -7.49
N VAL A 223 29.56 -21.92 -7.67
CA VAL A 223 30.43 -22.34 -6.56
C VAL A 223 31.05 -21.08 -5.99
N ASP A 224 30.61 -20.62 -4.81
CA ASP A 224 31.34 -19.64 -4.03
C ASP A 224 32.02 -20.30 -2.84
N ASN A 225 33.32 -20.34 -3.00
CA ASN A 225 34.28 -20.84 -2.03
C ASN A 225 34.67 -19.67 -1.12
N ALA A 226 34.10 -19.58 0.07
CA ALA A 226 34.73 -18.90 1.22
C ALA A 226 34.02 -19.29 2.52
N GLY A 227 34.54 -20.24 3.22
CA GLY A 227 34.19 -20.45 4.62
C GLY A 227 34.67 -19.27 5.46
N ASN A 228 33.73 -18.50 6.01
CA ASN A 228 34.01 -17.64 7.16
C ASN A 228 32.72 -17.28 7.89
N THR A 229 32.68 -17.52 9.19
CA THR A 229 31.81 -17.04 10.26
C THR A 229 30.66 -16.09 9.86
N MET A 230 29.48 -16.66 9.58
CA MET A 230 28.32 -15.97 9.00
C MET A 230 27.18 -15.72 10.02
N LYS A 231 27.45 -15.66 11.32
CA LYS A 231 26.37 -15.56 12.33
C LYS A 231 25.80 -14.14 12.58
N ASP A 232 26.51 -13.09 12.14
CA ASP A 232 26.02 -11.69 12.32
C ASP A 232 25.88 -10.91 11.00
N THR A 233 26.25 -11.49 9.85
CA THR A 233 26.40 -10.77 8.60
C THR A 233 25.10 -10.68 7.78
N GLN A 234 24.16 -11.61 7.94
CA GLN A 234 22.96 -11.64 7.08
C GLN A 234 21.91 -10.61 7.51
N HIS A 235 21.73 -10.41 8.81
CA HIS A 235 20.83 -9.35 9.32
C HIS A 235 21.32 -7.96 8.88
N SER A 236 22.63 -7.75 8.80
CA SER A 236 23.29 -6.56 8.29
C SER A 236 22.96 -6.30 6.80
N VAL A 237 22.88 -7.34 5.96
CA VAL A 237 22.66 -7.20 4.51
C VAL A 237 21.26 -6.70 4.18
N ALA A 238 20.22 -7.17 4.88
CA ALA A 238 18.85 -6.72 4.66
C ALA A 238 18.70 -5.24 5.02
N PHE A 239 19.23 -4.81 6.16
CA PHE A 239 19.23 -3.40 6.60
C PHE A 239 20.10 -2.49 5.71
N GLU A 240 21.26 -2.97 5.25
CA GLU A 240 22.06 -2.20 4.30
C GLU A 240 21.35 -2.04 2.95
N THR A 241 20.66 -3.08 2.48
CA THR A 241 19.89 -3.02 1.25
C THR A 241 18.70 -2.07 1.40
N GLU A 242 17.98 -2.14 2.52
CA GLU A 242 16.89 -1.22 2.84
C GLU A 242 17.39 0.23 2.83
N LYS A 243 18.48 0.52 3.52
CA LYS A 243 19.07 1.84 3.58
C LYS A 243 19.47 2.35 2.20
N LYS A 244 20.11 1.51 1.37
CA LYS A 244 20.47 1.88 -0.01
C LYS A 244 19.24 2.16 -0.86
N VAL A 245 18.18 1.35 -0.75
CA VAL A 245 16.94 1.55 -1.49
C VAL A 245 16.27 2.86 -1.09
N LEU A 246 16.17 3.15 0.20
CA LEU A 246 15.59 4.40 0.70
C LEU A 246 16.42 5.62 0.27
N GLU A 247 17.75 5.54 0.35
CA GLU A 247 18.65 6.57 -0.13
C GLU A 247 18.49 6.83 -1.64
N GLU A 248 18.44 5.77 -2.46
CA GLU A 248 18.25 5.86 -3.90
C GLU A 248 16.87 6.45 -4.24
N MET A 249 15.80 6.07 -3.53
CA MET A 249 14.48 6.65 -3.70
C MET A 249 14.45 8.14 -3.36
N TYR A 250 15.12 8.55 -2.29
CA TYR A 250 15.22 9.95 -1.89
C TYR A 250 16.04 10.78 -2.89
N GLU A 251 17.16 10.25 -3.38
CA GLU A 251 17.96 10.92 -4.43
C GLU A 251 17.18 11.03 -5.76
N LEU A 252 16.36 10.06 -6.11
CA LEU A 252 15.48 10.15 -7.27
C LEU A 252 14.42 11.25 -7.08
N GLU A 253 13.78 11.32 -5.92
CA GLU A 253 12.83 12.39 -5.61
C GLU A 253 13.50 13.76 -5.73
N LYS A 254 14.65 13.96 -5.08
CA LYS A 254 15.43 15.19 -5.13
C LYS A 254 15.87 15.57 -6.55
N LYS A 255 16.38 14.61 -7.32
CA LYS A 255 16.86 14.82 -8.69
C LYS A 255 15.75 15.26 -9.65
N TYR A 256 14.58 14.65 -9.56
CA TYR A 256 13.51 14.89 -10.53
C TYR A 256 12.53 15.99 -10.11
N PHE A 257 12.38 16.23 -8.83
CA PHE A 257 11.37 17.15 -8.29
C PHE A 257 11.96 18.35 -7.54
N GLY A 258 13.26 18.33 -7.24
CA GLY A 258 13.94 19.36 -6.42
C GLY A 258 13.72 19.13 -4.93
N GLU A 259 14.42 19.89 -4.09
CA GLU A 259 14.23 19.80 -2.63
C GLU A 259 12.79 20.18 -2.29
N SER A 260 11.97 19.21 -1.93
CA SER A 260 10.69 19.48 -1.28
C SER A 260 11.00 20.21 0.04
N LYS A 261 10.46 21.42 0.24
CA LYS A 261 10.72 22.26 1.43
C LYS A 261 10.25 21.64 2.76
N LYS A 262 9.84 20.40 2.77
CA LYS A 262 9.53 19.59 3.94
C LYS A 262 10.24 18.24 3.84
N ALA A 263 11.55 18.26 4.02
CA ALA A 263 12.26 17.04 4.38
C ALA A 263 11.71 16.59 5.74
N VAL A 264 10.87 15.55 5.73
CA VAL A 264 10.64 14.74 6.91
C VAL A 264 12.02 14.20 7.27
N LYS A 265 12.63 14.71 8.34
CA LYS A 265 13.83 14.11 8.91
C LYS A 265 13.42 12.70 9.31
N ILE A 266 13.75 11.73 8.47
CA ILE A 266 13.74 10.33 8.86
C ILE A 266 14.91 10.21 9.81
N ASP A 267 14.60 10.21 11.10
CA ASP A 267 15.57 9.94 12.14
C ASP A 267 15.88 8.44 12.06
N VAL A 268 16.93 8.10 11.29
CA VAL A 268 17.49 6.75 11.20
C VAL A 268 18.45 6.57 12.37
N SER A 269 18.02 6.91 13.57
CA SER A 269 18.70 6.49 14.79
C SER A 269 18.26 5.05 15.11
N LEU A 270 19.09 4.14 14.67
CA LEU A 270 19.09 2.72 15.04
C LEU A 270 19.47 2.53 16.53
#